data_bad915c41549381c01b9c9c51e6d2066
#
_entry.id   bad915c41549381c01b9c9c51e6d2066
#
_cell.length_a   1.000
_cell.length_b   1.000
_cell.length_c   1.000
_cell.angle_alpha   90.00
_cell.angle_beta   90.00
_cell.angle_gamma   90.00
#
_symmetry.space_group_name_H-M   'P 1'
#
loop_
_entity.id
_entity.type
_entity.pdbx_description
1 polymer ?
#
loop_
_entity_poly.entity_id
_entity_poly.type
_entity_poly.pdbx_seq_one_letter_code
_entity_poly.pdbx_strand_id
1 'polypeptide(L)'
;MKNTSYKNKQFVLLGMTFLSVAGIAGCSKVELAQSTVTLELGDELSENVADYLQDPDEKILKGASLDLSAVDETKVGSYNAAVAYDGKNYPFTVEVKDTTSPQCKAKDYIYMQPGTLIVDDLVTEIKDASETSSGIVSCERKDDLAACDYDDMLQKKAVVDTTDSYDEADYQESVQLDEEGCYEVTAQVKDSEGNFTDITLNVYVDGTAPELAQNVIDLDVDASGISIDDINTDDAEKIADMLHELPDFTDAEWAVASDAFCQDNKISYEFEQKSFNLQKENPVEVLNVHCTVQDQAKNENEADYEVTVTYTGLDVEALLEKTGLILQTSDNNENEKNSSNSDSKSGTINNQKVAKTGENQDVDDFGMTDDEWVAMFEAMTPDEKDAYLHSLWNYDQDNGTNQSGYYNSDYAQQVFAMVNQERADNGVAALTWDSSM
;
A
#
# COMPACT_ATOMS: atom_id res chain seq x y z
N MET A 1 23.30 -23.05 -16.34
CA MET A 1 24.52 -22.72 -15.59
C MET A 1 24.09 -22.26 -14.22
N LYS A 2 24.26 -23.11 -13.20
CA LYS A 2 23.91 -22.77 -11.79
C LYS A 2 25.09 -22.01 -11.20
N ASN A 3 24.94 -20.73 -10.90
CA ASN A 3 25.88 -19.97 -10.10
C ASN A 3 25.65 -20.30 -8.63
N THR A 4 26.51 -21.10 -8.09
CA THR A 4 26.63 -21.33 -6.65
C THR A 4 27.47 -20.18 -6.08
N SER A 5 26.80 -19.26 -5.40
CA SER A 5 27.47 -18.21 -4.60
C SER A 5 28.08 -18.89 -3.37
N TYR A 6 29.39 -18.97 -3.33
CA TYR A 6 30.13 -19.32 -2.12
C TYR A 6 30.05 -18.12 -1.17
N LYS A 7 29.24 -18.25 -0.09
CA LYS A 7 29.34 -17.35 1.07
C LYS A 7 30.68 -17.67 1.75
N ASN A 8 31.59 -16.70 1.77
CA ASN A 8 32.76 -16.75 2.64
C ASN A 8 32.27 -16.67 4.10
N LYS A 9 32.33 -17.78 4.80
CA LYS A 9 32.19 -17.80 6.26
C LYS A 9 33.49 -17.21 6.82
N GLN A 10 33.41 -16.03 7.40
CA GLN A 10 34.48 -15.44 8.21
C GLN A 10 34.35 -16.01 9.63
N PHE A 11 35.30 -16.82 10.03
CA PHE A 11 35.48 -17.15 11.43
C PHE A 11 36.11 -15.95 12.14
N VAL A 12 35.36 -15.30 13.00
CA VAL A 12 35.89 -14.21 13.85
C VAL A 12 36.29 -14.82 15.19
N LEU A 13 37.57 -15.05 15.33
CA LEU A 13 38.17 -15.40 16.62
C LEU A 13 38.44 -14.08 17.37
N LEU A 14 37.52 -13.63 18.19
CA LEU A 14 37.70 -12.41 19.00
C LEU A 14 38.05 -12.77 20.42
N GLY A 15 39.23 -12.31 20.84
CA GLY A 15 39.59 -12.21 22.26
C GLY A 15 40.83 -12.98 22.73
N MET A 16 42.00 -12.42 22.49
CA MET A 16 43.25 -12.90 23.14
C MET A 16 43.36 -12.41 24.57
N THR A 17 43.24 -13.34 25.53
CA THR A 17 43.85 -13.12 26.84
C THR A 17 44.94 -14.15 27.04
N PHE A 18 46.19 -13.73 26.88
CA PHE A 18 47.37 -14.56 27.14
C PHE A 18 47.58 -14.73 28.66
N LEU A 19 47.44 -15.94 29.15
CA LEU A 19 48.03 -16.33 30.42
C LEU A 19 49.13 -17.38 30.14
N SER A 20 50.38 -16.91 30.01
CA SER A 20 51.54 -17.77 29.80
C SER A 20 51.92 -18.51 31.06
N VAL A 21 51.80 -19.84 31.06
CA VAL A 21 52.50 -20.70 32.04
C VAL A 21 53.64 -21.39 31.34
N ALA A 22 54.87 -20.98 31.67
CA ALA A 22 56.07 -21.62 31.18
C ALA A 22 56.35 -22.91 31.89
N GLY A 23 56.61 -24.02 31.18
CA GLY A 23 56.93 -25.32 31.78
C GLY A 23 57.44 -26.35 30.80
N ILE A 24 58.75 -26.40 30.65
CA ILE A 24 59.68 -27.55 30.48
C ILE A 24 59.42 -28.58 29.39
N ALA A 25 60.45 -28.79 28.59
CA ALA A 25 60.63 -29.58 27.39
C ALA A 25 60.40 -31.11 27.49
N GLY A 26 59.89 -31.68 26.40
CA GLY A 26 60.19 -33.06 25.98
C GLY A 26 59.17 -34.12 26.22
N CYS A 27 58.00 -33.93 25.67
CA CYS A 27 57.01 -34.95 25.19
C CYS A 27 56.00 -34.21 24.35
N SER A 28 55.46 -34.86 23.30
CA SER A 28 54.32 -34.30 22.57
C SER A 28 53.21 -34.00 23.58
N LYS A 29 53.09 -32.75 23.98
CA LYS A 29 52.17 -32.29 25.02
C LYS A 29 51.02 -31.65 24.33
N VAL A 30 49.84 -32.17 24.59
CA VAL A 30 48.60 -31.50 24.16
C VAL A 30 48.46 -30.25 24.99
N GLU A 31 48.50 -29.14 24.33
CA GLU A 31 48.19 -27.81 24.92
C GLU A 31 46.98 -27.25 24.18
N LEU A 32 45.98 -26.79 24.95
CA LEU A 32 44.83 -26.11 24.38
C LEU A 32 45.23 -24.71 23.89
N ALA A 33 44.73 -24.31 22.74
CA ALA A 33 44.94 -22.94 22.24
C ALA A 33 44.32 -21.92 23.19
N GLN A 34 43.18 -22.28 23.79
CA GLN A 34 42.42 -21.45 24.73
C GLN A 34 41.72 -22.33 25.78
N SER A 35 41.52 -21.83 26.98
CA SER A 35 40.70 -22.47 28.03
C SER A 35 39.22 -22.15 27.88
N THR A 36 38.89 -21.09 27.13
CA THR A 36 37.53 -20.65 26.81
C THR A 36 37.45 -20.23 25.35
N VAL A 37 36.52 -20.77 24.63
CA VAL A 37 36.18 -20.42 23.24
C VAL A 37 34.87 -19.68 23.30
N THR A 38 34.82 -18.46 22.74
CA THR A 38 33.57 -17.70 22.59
C THR A 38 32.99 -17.97 21.21
N LEU A 39 31.73 -18.30 21.17
CA LEU A 39 30.94 -18.50 19.96
C LEU A 39 29.80 -17.48 19.94
N GLU A 40 29.64 -16.83 18.80
CA GLU A 40 28.45 -15.98 18.59
C GLU A 40 27.22 -16.86 18.37
N LEU A 41 26.08 -16.48 18.93
CA LEU A 41 24.83 -17.20 18.77
C LEU A 41 24.43 -17.23 17.27
N GLY A 42 24.09 -18.43 16.78
CA GLY A 42 23.81 -18.63 15.36
C GLY A 42 25.00 -18.98 14.47
N ASP A 43 26.23 -18.90 15.02
CA ASP A 43 27.44 -19.41 14.37
C ASP A 43 27.62 -20.92 14.69
N GLU A 44 28.47 -21.58 13.92
CA GLU A 44 28.82 -23.00 14.11
C GLU A 44 30.25 -23.12 14.64
N LEU A 45 30.46 -23.99 15.61
CA LEU A 45 31.81 -24.33 16.08
C LEU A 45 32.58 -25.08 14.98
N SER A 46 33.89 -24.90 14.99
CA SER A 46 34.76 -25.67 14.13
C SER A 46 34.79 -27.14 14.57
N GLU A 47 34.60 -28.06 13.63
CA GLU A 47 34.78 -29.52 13.86
C GLU A 47 36.22 -29.94 13.76
N ASN A 48 37.13 -29.02 13.38
CA ASN A 48 38.55 -29.33 13.22
C ASN A 48 39.27 -29.20 14.56
N VAL A 49 39.75 -30.33 15.11
CA VAL A 49 40.47 -30.41 16.40
C VAL A 49 41.72 -29.50 16.44
N ALA A 50 42.32 -29.20 15.27
CA ALA A 50 43.50 -28.33 15.22
C ALA A 50 43.22 -26.90 15.69
N ASP A 51 41.98 -26.43 15.55
CA ASP A 51 41.58 -25.06 15.89
C ASP A 51 41.52 -24.84 17.41
N TYR A 52 41.51 -25.92 18.18
CA TYR A 52 41.44 -25.92 19.65
C TYR A 52 42.81 -26.22 20.31
N LEU A 53 43.85 -26.46 19.53
CA LEU A 53 45.16 -26.85 20.01
C LEU A 53 46.22 -25.82 19.65
N GLN A 54 47.15 -25.62 20.60
CA GLN A 54 48.34 -24.76 20.37
C GLN A 54 49.43 -25.63 19.76
N ASP A 55 49.89 -25.26 18.55
CA ASP A 55 51.02 -25.89 17.84
C ASP A 55 51.02 -27.46 17.85
N PRO A 56 49.92 -28.12 17.48
CA PRO A 56 49.81 -29.56 17.52
C PRO A 56 50.72 -30.21 16.49
N ASP A 57 51.46 -31.27 16.89
CA ASP A 57 52.19 -32.08 15.91
C ASP A 57 51.21 -33.02 15.14
N GLU A 58 51.69 -33.54 13.98
CA GLU A 58 50.87 -34.45 13.16
C GLU A 58 50.36 -35.72 13.90
N LYS A 59 51.11 -36.20 14.93
CA LYS A 59 50.73 -37.35 15.68
C LYS A 59 49.55 -37.06 16.60
N ILE A 60 49.58 -35.88 17.23
CA ILE A 60 48.47 -35.39 18.04
C ILE A 60 47.22 -35.20 17.13
N LEU A 61 47.36 -34.52 16.02
CA LEU A 61 46.25 -34.29 15.09
C LEU A 61 45.62 -35.59 14.56
N LYS A 62 46.43 -36.63 14.32
CA LYS A 62 45.92 -37.93 13.87
C LYS A 62 45.22 -38.76 14.93
N GLY A 63 45.49 -38.48 16.22
CA GLY A 63 44.96 -39.28 17.33
C GLY A 63 44.02 -38.53 18.24
N ALA A 64 43.90 -37.21 18.11
CA ALA A 64 43.00 -36.41 18.90
C ALA A 64 41.58 -36.41 18.32
N SER A 65 40.59 -36.31 19.18
CA SER A 65 39.18 -36.15 18.84
C SER A 65 38.57 -35.04 19.69
N LEU A 66 37.58 -34.34 19.12
CA LEU A 66 36.84 -33.28 19.73
C LEU A 66 35.52 -33.82 20.31
N ASP A 67 35.22 -33.46 21.53
CA ASP A 67 33.92 -33.74 22.17
C ASP A 67 33.20 -32.41 22.45
N LEU A 68 32.22 -32.13 21.61
CA LEU A 68 31.32 -30.95 21.68
C LEU A 68 29.90 -31.39 22.05
N SER A 69 29.69 -32.64 22.44
CA SER A 69 28.34 -33.23 22.62
C SER A 69 27.48 -32.53 23.68
N ALA A 70 28.10 -31.78 24.58
CA ALA A 70 27.41 -31.01 25.63
C ALA A 70 27.13 -29.55 25.23
N VAL A 71 27.59 -29.11 24.04
CA VAL A 71 27.44 -27.71 23.60
C VAL A 71 26.12 -27.57 22.83
N ASP A 72 25.32 -26.61 23.25
CA ASP A 72 24.13 -26.14 22.52
C ASP A 72 24.45 -24.79 21.87
N GLU A 73 24.79 -24.81 20.58
CA GLU A 73 25.15 -23.62 19.80
C GLU A 73 23.96 -22.68 19.55
N THR A 74 22.74 -23.17 19.80
CA THR A 74 21.51 -22.41 19.58
C THR A 74 21.03 -21.64 20.81
N LYS A 75 21.77 -21.74 21.92
CA LYS A 75 21.37 -21.14 23.18
C LYS A 75 22.56 -20.51 23.91
N VAL A 76 22.37 -19.26 24.31
CA VAL A 76 23.31 -18.54 25.16
C VAL A 76 23.61 -19.33 26.43
N GLY A 77 24.90 -19.46 26.76
CA GLY A 77 25.30 -20.22 27.93
C GLY A 77 26.76 -20.60 27.95
N SER A 78 27.16 -21.27 29.02
CA SER A 78 28.52 -21.80 29.21
C SER A 78 28.48 -23.30 29.22
N TYR A 79 29.19 -23.92 28.28
CA TYR A 79 29.15 -25.35 27.99
C TYR A 79 30.54 -25.99 28.16
N ASN A 80 30.58 -27.21 28.64
CA ASN A 80 31.81 -27.99 28.77
C ASN A 80 32.11 -28.71 27.43
N ALA A 81 33.35 -28.60 27.00
CA ALA A 81 33.88 -29.32 25.84
C ALA A 81 35.25 -29.88 26.17
N ALA A 82 35.74 -30.81 25.31
CA ALA A 82 37.05 -31.38 25.55
C ALA A 82 37.74 -31.82 24.26
N VAL A 83 39.07 -31.78 24.25
CA VAL A 83 39.87 -32.55 23.29
C VAL A 83 40.32 -33.83 24.00
N ALA A 84 40.02 -34.99 23.38
CA ALA A 84 40.46 -36.28 23.87
C ALA A 84 41.68 -36.73 23.06
N TYR A 85 42.75 -37.15 23.77
CA TYR A 85 43.96 -37.71 23.18
C TYR A 85 44.64 -38.70 24.13
N ASP A 86 45.06 -39.86 23.64
CA ASP A 86 45.77 -40.88 24.40
C ASP A 86 45.09 -41.27 25.73
N GLY A 87 43.73 -41.36 25.68
CA GLY A 87 42.89 -41.72 26.84
C GLY A 87 42.75 -40.63 27.90
N LYS A 88 43.20 -39.39 27.64
CA LYS A 88 43.04 -38.24 28.50
C LYS A 88 42.12 -37.20 27.83
N ASN A 89 41.35 -36.54 28.69
CA ASN A 89 40.51 -35.40 28.25
C ASN A 89 41.18 -34.08 28.72
N TYR A 90 41.22 -33.16 27.78
CA TYR A 90 41.68 -31.77 27.99
C TYR A 90 40.45 -30.87 27.89
N PRO A 91 39.85 -30.52 29.03
CA PRO A 91 38.61 -29.76 29.07
C PRO A 91 38.82 -28.31 28.72
N PHE A 92 37.85 -27.72 28.02
CA PHE A 92 37.74 -26.29 27.82
C PHE A 92 36.27 -25.87 27.89
N THR A 93 35.99 -24.57 27.96
CA THR A 93 34.64 -24.05 28.04
C THR A 93 34.30 -23.40 26.71
N VAL A 94 33.08 -23.61 26.27
CA VAL A 94 32.49 -22.84 25.17
C VAL A 94 31.47 -21.88 25.77
N GLU A 95 31.66 -20.59 25.54
CA GLU A 95 30.72 -19.54 25.90
C GLU A 95 29.97 -19.10 24.66
N VAL A 96 28.72 -19.52 24.54
CA VAL A 96 27.81 -19.03 23.49
C VAL A 96 27.22 -17.71 23.97
N LYS A 97 27.44 -16.66 23.21
CA LYS A 97 26.99 -15.29 23.51
C LYS A 97 26.30 -14.72 22.27
N ASP A 98 25.35 -13.85 22.52
CA ASP A 98 24.83 -12.95 21.50
C ASP A 98 25.37 -11.56 21.79
N THR A 99 26.18 -11.03 20.89
CA THR A 99 26.77 -9.69 20.99
C THR A 99 26.41 -8.83 19.79
N THR A 100 25.55 -9.34 18.90
CA THR A 100 25.10 -8.64 17.72
C THR A 100 23.79 -7.93 17.99
N SER A 101 23.67 -6.71 17.51
CA SER A 101 22.42 -5.96 17.61
C SER A 101 21.41 -6.43 16.57
N PRO A 102 20.11 -6.43 16.91
CA PRO A 102 19.05 -6.75 15.98
C PRO A 102 19.14 -5.95 14.68
N GLN A 103 18.97 -6.62 13.55
CA GLN A 103 18.85 -5.98 12.25
C GLN A 103 17.39 -5.74 11.92
N CYS A 104 17.06 -4.55 11.44
CA CYS A 104 15.71 -4.20 11.06
C CYS A 104 15.71 -3.25 9.85
N LYS A 105 14.53 -3.08 9.25
CA LYS A 105 14.26 -2.04 8.28
C LYS A 105 13.37 -0.96 8.89
N ALA A 106 13.57 0.27 8.46
CA ALA A 106 12.75 1.41 8.84
C ALA A 106 12.24 2.13 7.60
N LYS A 107 11.13 2.86 7.76
CA LYS A 107 10.73 3.88 6.79
C LYS A 107 11.66 5.09 6.94
N ASP A 108 11.90 5.80 5.85
CA ASP A 108 12.73 7.01 5.89
C ASP A 108 12.05 8.14 6.68
N TYR A 109 10.74 8.26 6.52
CA TYR A 109 9.85 9.16 7.26
C TYR A 109 8.42 8.57 7.27
N ILE A 110 7.55 9.13 8.10
CA ILE A 110 6.11 8.88 8.09
C ILE A 110 5.37 10.19 7.85
N TYR A 111 4.36 10.15 6.99
CA TYR A 111 3.43 11.23 6.74
C TYR A 111 2.02 10.70 6.98
N MET A 112 1.29 11.26 7.96
CA MET A 112 0.05 10.70 8.47
C MET A 112 -0.92 11.78 8.97
N GLN A 113 -2.19 11.44 9.02
CA GLN A 113 -3.19 12.24 9.73
C GLN A 113 -2.97 12.19 11.25
N PRO A 114 -3.50 13.17 12.02
CA PRO A 114 -3.57 13.06 13.47
C PRO A 114 -4.16 11.71 13.90
N GLY A 115 -3.47 11.03 14.82
CA GLY A 115 -3.89 9.68 15.21
C GLY A 115 -2.85 8.94 16.02
N THR A 116 -3.01 7.63 16.10
CA THR A 116 -2.11 6.75 16.84
C THR A 116 -1.00 6.25 15.92
N LEU A 117 0.25 6.50 16.31
CA LEU A 117 1.44 5.92 15.71
C LEU A 117 1.81 4.67 16.50
N ILE A 118 1.97 3.53 15.84
CA ILE A 118 2.40 2.28 16.45
C ILE A 118 3.84 1.94 16.05
N VAL A 119 4.55 1.19 16.91
CA VAL A 119 5.96 0.84 16.63
C VAL A 119 6.12 0.06 15.31
N ASP A 120 5.16 -0.76 14.95
CA ASP A 120 5.19 -1.55 13.70
C ASP A 120 5.13 -0.67 12.44
N ASP A 121 4.64 0.57 12.55
CA ASP A 121 4.69 1.54 11.46
C ASP A 121 6.11 2.07 11.21
N LEU A 122 6.95 2.06 12.23
CA LEU A 122 8.31 2.59 12.21
C LEU A 122 9.31 1.54 11.75
N VAL A 123 9.20 0.32 12.28
CA VAL A 123 10.20 -0.75 12.18
C VAL A 123 9.59 -2.01 11.58
N THR A 124 10.29 -2.59 10.61
CA THR A 124 9.87 -3.82 9.94
C THR A 124 11.04 -4.78 9.72
N GLU A 125 10.74 -6.03 9.35
CA GLU A 125 11.73 -7.06 9.02
C GLU A 125 12.83 -7.24 10.08
N ILE A 126 12.42 -7.29 11.37
CA ILE A 126 13.35 -7.53 12.48
C ILE A 126 13.96 -8.93 12.33
N LYS A 127 15.29 -9.01 12.45
CA LYS A 127 16.06 -10.25 12.36
C LYS A 127 17.15 -10.26 13.41
N ASP A 128 17.14 -11.32 14.20
CA ASP A 128 18.12 -11.57 15.22
C ASP A 128 18.24 -13.07 15.50
N ALA A 129 19.32 -13.49 16.17
CA ALA A 129 19.48 -14.87 16.63
C ALA A 129 18.73 -15.11 17.94
N SER A 130 18.50 -14.07 18.73
CA SER A 130 17.76 -14.06 19.99
C SER A 130 16.33 -13.57 19.81
N GLU A 131 15.49 -13.75 20.85
CA GLU A 131 14.16 -13.15 20.92
C GLU A 131 14.27 -11.61 21.02
N THR A 132 13.47 -10.91 20.22
CA THR A 132 13.49 -9.45 20.18
C THR A 132 12.20 -8.84 20.71
N SER A 133 12.31 -7.62 21.24
CA SER A 133 11.22 -6.72 21.58
C SER A 133 11.45 -5.36 20.94
N SER A 134 10.36 -4.62 20.67
CA SER A 134 10.44 -3.27 20.10
C SER A 134 9.50 -2.32 20.81
N GLY A 135 9.84 -1.04 20.81
CA GLY A 135 8.99 0.01 21.39
C GLY A 135 9.44 1.40 20.95
N ILE A 136 8.53 2.35 21.05
CA ILE A 136 8.83 3.78 20.90
C ILE A 136 9.41 4.25 22.22
N VAL A 137 10.62 4.81 22.18
CA VAL A 137 11.37 5.26 23.39
C VAL A 137 11.46 6.77 23.49
N SER A 138 11.27 7.48 22.36
CA SER A 138 11.22 8.95 22.35
C SER A 138 10.26 9.42 21.26
N CYS A 139 9.50 10.46 21.56
CA CYS A 139 8.65 11.16 20.62
C CYS A 139 8.61 12.65 21.01
N GLU A 140 9.24 13.49 20.21
CA GLU A 140 9.34 14.93 20.48
C GLU A 140 8.82 15.73 19.31
N ARG A 141 7.87 16.64 19.57
CA ARG A 141 7.44 17.63 18.58
C ARG A 141 8.55 18.66 18.40
N LYS A 142 9.06 18.80 17.19
CA LYS A 142 10.19 19.70 16.87
C LYS A 142 9.73 21.03 16.32
N ASP A 143 8.82 21.00 15.35
CA ASP A 143 8.36 22.20 14.63
C ASP A 143 6.87 22.12 14.28
N ASP A 144 6.29 23.29 14.00
CA ASP A 144 4.98 23.35 13.32
C ASP A 144 5.11 22.85 11.88
N LEU A 145 4.08 22.21 11.34
CA LEU A 145 4.11 21.66 9.98
C LEU A 145 4.44 22.72 8.93
N ALA A 146 3.89 23.93 9.10
CA ALA A 146 4.14 25.06 8.21
C ALA A 146 5.60 25.59 8.23
N ALA A 147 6.41 25.20 9.23
CA ALA A 147 7.84 25.50 9.29
C ALA A 147 8.71 24.46 8.60
N CYS A 148 8.13 23.33 8.20
CA CYS A 148 8.82 22.24 7.52
C CYS A 148 8.82 22.46 6.00
N ASP A 149 9.85 21.93 5.34
CA ASP A 149 9.94 21.92 3.87
C ASP A 149 9.55 20.54 3.36
N TYR A 150 8.57 20.47 2.46
CA TYR A 150 8.07 19.20 1.91
C TYR A 150 9.13 18.49 1.06
N ASP A 151 9.90 19.22 0.25
CA ASP A 151 10.97 18.65 -0.55
C ASP A 151 12.10 18.08 0.33
N ASP A 152 12.40 18.77 1.44
CA ASP A 152 13.33 18.26 2.46
C ASP A 152 12.79 16.98 3.12
N MET A 153 11.49 16.89 3.38
CA MET A 153 10.87 15.67 3.93
C MET A 153 11.13 14.47 3.03
N LEU A 154 10.92 14.60 1.72
CA LEU A 154 11.11 13.51 0.76
C LEU A 154 12.57 12.99 0.70
N GLN A 155 13.54 13.80 1.14
CA GLN A 155 14.96 13.47 1.16
C GLN A 155 15.46 12.97 2.52
N LYS A 156 14.68 13.14 3.59
CA LYS A 156 15.04 12.67 4.94
C LYS A 156 15.18 11.16 4.96
N LYS A 157 16.15 10.69 5.72
CA LYS A 157 16.43 9.28 5.93
C LYS A 157 16.39 8.99 7.44
N ALA A 158 15.88 7.81 7.78
CA ALA A 158 16.00 7.31 9.13
C ALA A 158 17.47 7.17 9.53
N VAL A 159 17.78 7.50 10.77
CA VAL A 159 19.09 7.28 11.37
C VAL A 159 19.02 6.00 12.19
N VAL A 160 19.97 5.09 11.95
CA VAL A 160 20.10 3.83 12.67
C VAL A 160 21.34 3.91 13.53
N ASP A 161 21.21 3.69 14.83
CA ASP A 161 22.28 3.78 15.80
C ASP A 161 22.21 2.58 16.79
N THR A 162 23.37 2.21 17.34
CA THR A 162 23.50 1.16 18.35
C THR A 162 24.26 1.65 19.59
N THR A 163 24.43 2.97 19.73
CA THR A 163 25.27 3.56 20.77
C THR A 163 24.51 4.04 22.00
N ASP A 164 23.27 4.46 21.84
CA ASP A 164 22.40 4.92 22.91
C ASP A 164 21.56 3.78 23.45
N SER A 165 21.30 3.75 24.75
CA SER A 165 20.44 2.74 25.37
C SER A 165 19.34 3.39 26.17
N TYR A 166 18.13 2.94 26.01
CA TYR A 166 16.96 3.33 26.78
C TYR A 166 16.58 2.24 27.77
N ASP A 167 15.92 2.62 28.86
CA ASP A 167 15.34 1.64 29.78
C ASP A 167 14.11 1.00 29.14
N GLU A 168 13.96 -0.31 29.24
CA GLU A 168 12.79 -1.06 28.72
C GLU A 168 11.46 -0.58 29.34
N ALA A 169 11.53 0.08 30.54
CA ALA A 169 10.36 0.72 31.16
C ALA A 169 9.81 1.91 30.36
N ASP A 170 10.60 2.49 29.46
CA ASP A 170 10.22 3.62 28.61
C ASP A 170 9.55 3.17 27.30
N TYR A 171 9.50 1.86 27.04
CA TYR A 171 8.91 1.32 25.82
C TYR A 171 7.39 1.56 25.77
N GLN A 172 6.95 2.20 24.68
CA GLN A 172 5.56 2.39 24.35
C GLN A 172 5.25 1.65 23.05
N GLU A 173 4.20 0.84 23.03
CA GLU A 173 3.74 0.17 21.82
C GLU A 173 3.19 1.18 20.82
N SER A 174 2.65 2.30 21.32
CA SER A 174 2.06 3.37 20.51
C SER A 174 2.13 4.72 21.20
N VAL A 175 2.09 5.78 20.41
CA VAL A 175 1.95 7.17 20.86
C VAL A 175 0.80 7.84 20.11
N GLN A 176 0.07 8.72 20.82
CA GLN A 176 -0.99 9.52 20.23
C GLN A 176 -0.45 10.86 19.74
N LEU A 177 -0.64 11.18 18.47
CA LEU A 177 -0.21 12.41 17.82
C LEU A 177 -1.46 13.17 17.34
N ASP A 178 -1.98 14.07 18.19
CA ASP A 178 -3.23 14.79 17.93
C ASP A 178 -3.00 16.17 17.29
N GLU A 179 -1.80 16.71 17.38
CA GLU A 179 -1.47 18.05 16.86
C GLU A 179 -0.63 17.93 15.57
N GLU A 180 -0.97 18.74 14.59
CA GLU A 180 -0.17 18.88 13.38
C GLU A 180 1.24 19.35 13.70
N GLY A 181 2.21 18.84 12.94
CA GLY A 181 3.61 19.23 13.12
C GLY A 181 4.60 18.15 12.69
N CYS A 182 5.88 18.49 12.86
CA CYS A 182 6.97 17.54 12.69
C CYS A 182 7.40 17.00 14.05
N TYR A 183 7.46 15.69 14.14
CA TYR A 183 7.91 14.96 15.32
C TYR A 183 9.16 14.18 14.97
N GLU A 184 10.15 14.18 15.88
CA GLU A 184 11.25 13.24 15.84
C GLU A 184 10.91 12.07 16.76
N VAL A 185 10.89 10.88 16.18
CA VAL A 185 10.48 9.66 16.89
C VAL A 185 11.62 8.66 16.84
N THR A 186 11.96 8.10 18.00
CA THR A 186 12.94 7.02 18.12
C THR A 186 12.23 5.76 18.58
N ALA A 187 12.33 4.71 17.75
CA ALA A 187 12.00 3.34 18.11
C ALA A 187 13.28 2.58 18.43
N GLN A 188 13.22 1.68 19.42
CA GLN A 188 14.31 0.78 19.76
C GLN A 188 13.86 -0.65 19.57
N VAL A 189 14.72 -1.46 18.94
CA VAL A 189 14.61 -2.92 18.90
C VAL A 189 15.72 -3.48 19.79
N LYS A 190 15.34 -4.31 20.75
CA LYS A 190 16.26 -4.92 21.74
C LYS A 190 16.09 -6.43 21.72
N ASP A 191 17.20 -7.16 21.81
CA ASP A 191 17.22 -8.61 22.01
C ASP A 191 17.15 -9.00 23.50
N SER A 192 17.07 -10.30 23.76
CA SER A 192 17.02 -10.86 25.13
C SER A 192 18.35 -10.72 25.87
N GLU A 193 19.46 -10.51 25.19
CA GLU A 193 20.81 -10.40 25.76
C GLU A 193 21.22 -8.95 26.01
N GLY A 194 20.40 -8.00 25.55
CA GLY A 194 20.54 -6.58 25.80
C GLY A 194 21.25 -5.80 24.71
N ASN A 195 21.49 -6.41 23.55
CA ASN A 195 21.93 -5.67 22.38
C ASN A 195 20.71 -4.98 21.75
N PHE A 196 20.91 -3.82 21.15
CA PHE A 196 19.80 -3.00 20.63
C PHE A 196 20.18 -2.26 19.37
N THR A 197 19.14 -1.81 18.67
CA THR A 197 19.22 -0.91 17.51
C THR A 197 18.16 0.16 17.65
N ASP A 198 18.59 1.41 17.65
CA ASP A 198 17.74 2.59 17.65
C ASP A 198 17.50 3.08 16.24
N ILE A 199 16.26 3.46 15.96
CA ILE A 199 15.86 4.03 14.69
C ILE A 199 15.16 5.36 14.97
N THR A 200 15.80 6.45 14.54
CA THR A 200 15.23 7.79 14.65
C THR A 200 14.81 8.29 13.29
N LEU A 201 13.55 8.72 13.16
CA LEU A 201 12.98 9.26 11.94
C LEU A 201 12.00 10.39 12.23
N ASN A 202 11.67 11.15 11.17
CA ASN A 202 10.67 12.20 11.26
C ASN A 202 9.29 11.64 10.97
N VAL A 203 8.30 12.07 11.75
CA VAL A 203 6.88 11.85 11.54
C VAL A 203 6.23 13.21 11.33
N TYR A 204 5.60 13.39 10.16
CA TYR A 204 4.88 14.60 9.79
C TYR A 204 3.39 14.31 9.95
N VAL A 205 2.76 15.05 10.86
CA VAL A 205 1.32 14.92 11.14
C VAL A 205 0.60 16.07 10.47
N ASP A 206 -0.27 15.74 9.52
CA ASP A 206 -1.05 16.68 8.73
C ASP A 206 -2.52 16.25 8.74
N GLY A 207 -3.38 17.07 9.27
CA GLY A 207 -4.83 16.85 9.32
C GLY A 207 -5.60 17.79 8.39
N THR A 208 -4.89 18.58 7.58
CA THR A 208 -5.49 19.59 6.69
C THR A 208 -5.63 19.02 5.29
N ALA A 209 -6.86 19.01 4.76
CA ALA A 209 -7.10 18.55 3.40
C ALA A 209 -6.67 19.61 2.37
N PRO A 210 -6.19 19.18 1.19
CA PRO A 210 -5.89 20.10 0.10
C PRO A 210 -7.10 20.93 -0.32
N GLU A 211 -6.87 22.20 -0.68
CA GLU A 211 -7.89 23.07 -1.26
C GLU A 211 -7.99 22.85 -2.77
N LEU A 212 -9.22 22.75 -3.29
CA LEU A 212 -9.52 22.66 -4.73
C LEU A 212 -9.98 24.02 -5.25
N ALA A 213 -9.48 24.41 -6.42
CA ALA A 213 -9.95 25.56 -7.17
C ALA A 213 -10.22 25.18 -8.63
N GLN A 214 -11.37 25.67 -9.17
CA GLN A 214 -11.70 25.49 -10.58
C GLN A 214 -10.64 26.14 -11.46
N ASN A 215 -10.09 25.40 -12.43
CA ASN A 215 -9.11 25.91 -13.37
C ASN A 215 -9.69 26.12 -14.77
N VAL A 216 -10.65 25.27 -15.17
CA VAL A 216 -11.32 25.37 -16.48
C VAL A 216 -12.78 25.75 -16.27
N ILE A 217 -13.22 26.85 -16.90
CA ILE A 217 -14.62 27.26 -16.97
C ILE A 217 -15.18 26.97 -18.35
N ASP A 218 -14.44 27.34 -19.39
CA ASP A 218 -14.74 27.04 -20.78
C ASP A 218 -13.54 26.33 -21.41
N LEU A 219 -13.79 25.27 -22.16
CA LEU A 219 -12.79 24.47 -22.87
C LEU A 219 -13.11 24.39 -24.34
N ASP A 220 -12.19 24.78 -25.19
CA ASP A 220 -12.27 24.54 -26.64
C ASP A 220 -11.48 23.27 -26.98
N VAL A 221 -12.13 22.29 -27.60
CA VAL A 221 -11.55 21.01 -28.01
C VAL A 221 -11.51 20.95 -29.55
N ASP A 222 -10.34 20.75 -30.14
CA ASP A 222 -10.19 20.59 -31.58
C ASP A 222 -10.63 19.20 -32.04
N ALA A 223 -11.81 19.12 -32.62
CA ALA A 223 -12.40 17.89 -33.18
C ALA A 223 -12.20 17.77 -34.72
N SER A 224 -11.38 18.61 -35.34
CA SER A 224 -11.15 18.59 -36.79
C SER A 224 -10.52 17.29 -37.31
N GLY A 225 -9.87 16.53 -36.41
CA GLY A 225 -9.25 15.23 -36.71
C GLY A 225 -10.22 14.05 -36.71
N ILE A 226 -11.46 14.25 -36.29
CA ILE A 226 -12.46 13.16 -36.25
C ILE A 226 -13.00 12.89 -37.64
N SER A 227 -12.91 11.64 -38.08
CA SER A 227 -13.55 11.17 -39.29
C SER A 227 -15.01 10.83 -39.02
N ILE A 228 -15.93 11.53 -39.68
CA ILE A 228 -17.36 11.24 -39.58
C ILE A 228 -17.67 9.79 -39.98
N ASP A 229 -16.87 9.21 -40.89
CA ASP A 229 -17.04 7.82 -41.29
C ASP A 229 -16.81 6.81 -40.15
N ASP A 230 -16.06 7.18 -39.14
CA ASP A 230 -15.76 6.33 -37.99
C ASP A 230 -16.85 6.41 -36.91
N ILE A 231 -17.72 7.44 -36.96
CA ILE A 231 -18.87 7.55 -36.06
C ILE A 231 -19.96 6.60 -36.48
N ASN A 232 -20.14 5.49 -35.77
CA ASN A 232 -21.09 4.42 -36.10
C ASN A 232 -22.30 4.36 -35.16
N THR A 233 -22.64 5.48 -34.55
CA THR A 233 -23.77 5.59 -33.61
C THR A 233 -24.65 6.78 -33.96
N ASP A 234 -25.96 6.66 -33.69
CA ASP A 234 -26.95 7.75 -33.73
C ASP A 234 -27.30 8.27 -32.33
N ASP A 235 -26.53 7.83 -31.34
CA ASP A 235 -26.63 8.20 -29.93
C ASP A 235 -25.72 9.41 -29.64
N ALA A 236 -26.32 10.52 -29.23
CA ALA A 236 -25.58 11.75 -28.99
C ALA A 236 -24.64 11.64 -27.78
N GLU A 237 -24.99 10.82 -26.79
CA GLU A 237 -24.16 10.56 -25.60
C GLU A 237 -22.89 9.82 -26.00
N LYS A 238 -22.99 8.76 -26.78
CA LYS A 238 -21.82 8.04 -27.30
C LYS A 238 -20.95 8.87 -28.25
N ILE A 239 -21.54 9.86 -28.92
CA ILE A 239 -20.77 10.82 -29.73
C ILE A 239 -19.97 11.72 -28.80
N ALA A 240 -20.58 12.20 -27.71
CA ALA A 240 -19.88 13.00 -26.69
C ALA A 240 -18.72 12.19 -26.05
N ASP A 241 -18.96 10.94 -25.69
CA ASP A 241 -17.92 10.05 -25.14
C ASP A 241 -16.71 9.91 -26.08
N MET A 242 -16.94 9.82 -27.39
CA MET A 242 -15.86 9.78 -28.37
C MET A 242 -15.09 11.11 -28.45
N LEU A 243 -15.77 12.23 -28.21
CA LEU A 243 -15.15 13.56 -28.17
C LEU A 243 -14.32 13.76 -26.90
N HIS A 244 -14.68 13.09 -25.80
CA HIS A 244 -13.92 13.10 -24.54
C HIS A 244 -12.56 12.39 -24.66
N GLU A 245 -12.36 11.54 -25.67
CA GLU A 245 -11.07 10.90 -25.94
C GLU A 245 -10.06 11.81 -26.65
N LEU A 246 -10.47 13.04 -27.04
CA LEU A 246 -9.59 13.97 -27.73
C LEU A 246 -8.52 14.55 -26.77
N PRO A 247 -7.30 14.83 -27.27
CA PRO A 247 -6.20 15.27 -26.42
C PRO A 247 -6.51 16.55 -25.61
N ASP A 248 -7.17 17.54 -26.22
CA ASP A 248 -7.51 18.77 -25.51
C ASP A 248 -8.44 18.54 -24.33
N PHE A 249 -9.27 17.49 -24.39
CA PHE A 249 -10.14 17.09 -23.28
C PHE A 249 -9.41 16.27 -22.25
N THR A 250 -8.64 15.25 -22.67
CA THR A 250 -7.93 14.34 -21.77
C THR A 250 -6.78 14.99 -21.03
N ASP A 251 -6.13 15.99 -21.64
CA ASP A 251 -4.99 16.70 -21.08
C ASP A 251 -5.42 17.95 -20.29
N ALA A 252 -6.73 18.28 -20.22
CA ALA A 252 -7.23 19.44 -19.51
C ALA A 252 -7.05 19.29 -18.01
N GLU A 253 -6.43 20.31 -17.38
CA GLU A 253 -6.36 20.43 -15.93
C GLU A 253 -7.64 21.11 -15.43
N TRP A 254 -8.68 20.34 -15.14
CA TRP A 254 -10.02 20.84 -14.78
C TRP A 254 -10.02 21.63 -13.47
N ALA A 255 -9.20 21.21 -12.51
CA ALA A 255 -9.01 21.86 -11.23
C ALA A 255 -7.53 21.86 -10.84
N VAL A 256 -7.17 22.81 -10.00
CA VAL A 256 -5.86 22.83 -9.33
C VAL A 256 -6.05 22.59 -7.84
N ALA A 257 -5.13 21.84 -7.25
CA ALA A 257 -5.08 21.65 -5.82
C ALA A 257 -3.92 22.43 -5.21
N SER A 258 -4.13 22.95 -4.01
CA SER A 258 -3.09 23.57 -3.20
C SER A 258 -3.20 23.06 -1.77
N ASP A 259 -2.05 22.82 -1.17
CA ASP A 259 -1.94 22.39 0.21
C ASP A 259 -0.88 23.21 0.93
N ALA A 260 -1.03 23.37 2.25
CA ALA A 260 -0.10 24.14 3.04
C ALA A 260 1.28 23.49 3.16
N PHE A 261 1.33 22.16 3.04
CA PHE A 261 2.55 21.38 3.17
C PHE A 261 2.79 20.45 1.98
N CYS A 262 1.86 19.55 1.66
CA CYS A 262 1.99 18.59 0.56
C CYS A 262 1.87 19.28 -0.81
N GLN A 263 2.85 19.05 -1.68
CA GLN A 263 2.84 19.60 -3.06
C GLN A 263 2.47 18.53 -4.10
N ASP A 264 2.43 17.25 -3.71
CA ASP A 264 2.11 16.13 -4.60
C ASP A 264 0.63 15.71 -4.45
N ASN A 265 -0.29 16.65 -4.63
CA ASN A 265 -1.71 16.39 -4.54
C ASN A 265 -2.22 15.74 -5.82
N LYS A 266 -2.87 14.59 -5.69
CA LYS A 266 -3.47 13.87 -6.83
C LYS A 266 -4.93 14.23 -6.94
N ILE A 267 -5.34 14.75 -8.11
CA ILE A 267 -6.73 15.05 -8.41
C ILE A 267 -7.27 13.96 -9.34
N SER A 268 -8.45 13.45 -9.04
CA SER A 268 -9.25 12.60 -9.90
C SER A 268 -10.50 13.33 -10.35
N TYR A 269 -11.00 12.99 -11.54
CA TYR A 269 -12.13 13.64 -12.16
C TYR A 269 -13.19 12.64 -12.55
N GLU A 270 -14.46 12.96 -12.25
CA GLU A 270 -15.63 12.25 -12.75
C GLU A 270 -16.51 13.26 -13.50
N PHE A 271 -17.08 12.84 -14.63
CA PHE A 271 -17.83 13.73 -15.50
C PHE A 271 -19.29 13.33 -15.54
N GLU A 272 -20.18 14.27 -15.22
CA GLU A 272 -21.61 14.14 -15.41
C GLU A 272 -22.09 15.08 -16.51
N GLN A 273 -22.58 14.54 -17.62
CA GLN A 273 -23.12 15.33 -18.69
C GLN A 273 -24.47 15.97 -18.29
N LYS A 274 -24.51 17.28 -18.26
CA LYS A 274 -25.75 18.04 -18.02
C LYS A 274 -26.53 18.30 -19.30
N SER A 275 -25.82 18.61 -20.39
CA SER A 275 -26.40 18.77 -21.71
C SER A 275 -25.34 18.61 -22.80
N PHE A 276 -25.74 18.08 -23.94
CA PHE A 276 -24.95 18.08 -25.15
C PHE A 276 -25.78 18.63 -26.31
N ASN A 277 -25.33 19.69 -26.94
CA ASN A 277 -26.06 20.37 -27.99
C ASN A 277 -25.23 20.44 -29.28
N LEU A 278 -25.73 19.81 -30.34
CA LEU A 278 -25.16 19.86 -31.66
C LEU A 278 -25.61 21.15 -32.36
N GLN A 279 -24.83 22.21 -32.25
CA GLN A 279 -25.05 23.48 -32.93
C GLN A 279 -24.47 23.45 -34.35
N LYS A 280 -24.94 24.35 -35.23
CA LYS A 280 -24.56 24.36 -36.64
C LYS A 280 -23.06 24.58 -36.90
N GLU A 281 -22.39 25.32 -36.04
CA GLU A 281 -20.97 25.60 -36.20
C GLU A 281 -20.08 24.73 -35.34
N ASN A 282 -20.41 24.55 -34.05
CA ASN A 282 -19.68 23.76 -33.10
C ASN A 282 -20.62 23.09 -32.08
N PRO A 283 -20.49 21.82 -31.78
CA PRO A 283 -21.17 21.22 -30.64
C PRO A 283 -20.73 21.87 -29.32
N VAL A 284 -21.68 22.00 -28.42
CA VAL A 284 -21.43 22.51 -27.07
C VAL A 284 -21.96 21.54 -26.04
N GLU A 285 -21.15 21.22 -25.07
CA GLU A 285 -21.49 20.37 -23.94
C GLU A 285 -21.35 21.16 -22.63
N VAL A 286 -22.25 20.89 -21.69
CA VAL A 286 -22.11 21.37 -20.32
C VAL A 286 -21.92 20.15 -19.42
N LEU A 287 -20.82 20.13 -18.71
CA LEU A 287 -20.44 19.08 -17.79
C LEU A 287 -20.48 19.58 -16.34
N ASN A 288 -20.86 18.71 -15.43
CA ASN A 288 -20.47 18.80 -14.04
C ASN A 288 -19.21 17.93 -13.87
N VAL A 289 -18.11 18.56 -13.48
CA VAL A 289 -16.84 17.87 -13.21
C VAL A 289 -16.71 17.72 -11.71
N HIS A 290 -16.89 16.51 -11.23
CA HIS A 290 -16.64 16.17 -9.84
C HIS A 290 -15.15 15.92 -9.66
N CYS A 291 -14.52 16.73 -8.82
CA CYS A 291 -13.09 16.65 -8.53
C CYS A 291 -12.88 16.14 -7.12
N THR A 292 -12.07 15.10 -6.96
CA THR A 292 -11.61 14.60 -5.66
C THR A 292 -10.10 14.75 -5.58
N VAL A 293 -9.59 15.27 -4.47
CA VAL A 293 -8.16 15.39 -4.21
C VAL A 293 -7.80 14.68 -2.91
N GLN A 294 -6.66 14.02 -2.91
CA GLN A 294 -6.11 13.38 -1.72
C GLN A 294 -4.61 13.70 -1.63
N ASP A 295 -4.15 14.09 -0.43
CA ASP A 295 -2.73 14.23 -0.12
C ASP A 295 -2.08 12.89 0.27
N GLN A 296 -0.79 12.91 0.59
CA GLN A 296 -0.08 11.71 1.04
C GLN A 296 -0.45 11.27 2.47
N ALA A 297 -0.95 12.18 3.31
CA ALA A 297 -1.47 11.86 4.65
C ALA A 297 -2.86 11.25 4.61
N LYS A 298 -3.48 11.19 3.40
CA LYS A 298 -4.84 10.69 3.17
C LYS A 298 -5.94 11.67 3.61
N ASN A 299 -5.63 12.96 3.69
CA ASN A 299 -6.67 13.97 3.80
C ASN A 299 -7.31 14.17 2.42
N GLU A 300 -8.64 14.25 2.39
CA GLU A 300 -9.43 14.31 1.15
C GLU A 300 -10.29 15.57 1.11
N ASN A 301 -10.47 16.12 -0.09
CA ASN A 301 -11.44 17.16 -0.36
C ASN A 301 -12.09 16.91 -1.72
N GLU A 302 -13.32 17.35 -1.89
CA GLU A 302 -14.11 17.19 -3.12
C GLU A 302 -14.77 18.52 -3.52
N ALA A 303 -14.97 18.73 -4.81
CA ALA A 303 -15.66 19.90 -5.34
C ALA A 303 -16.29 19.59 -6.69
N ASP A 304 -17.45 20.19 -6.96
CA ASP A 304 -18.15 20.13 -8.23
C ASP A 304 -18.00 21.44 -8.99
N TYR A 305 -17.62 21.33 -10.26
CA TYR A 305 -17.46 22.48 -11.15
C TYR A 305 -18.28 22.31 -12.42
N GLU A 306 -19.07 23.32 -12.79
CA GLU A 306 -19.73 23.35 -14.08
C GLU A 306 -18.77 23.90 -15.14
N VAL A 307 -18.60 23.18 -16.24
CA VAL A 307 -17.71 23.50 -17.34
C VAL A 307 -18.47 23.45 -18.66
N THR A 308 -18.21 24.43 -19.53
CA THR A 308 -18.70 24.44 -20.91
C THR A 308 -17.59 23.97 -21.84
N VAL A 309 -17.85 22.89 -22.61
CA VAL A 309 -16.92 22.38 -23.62
C VAL A 309 -17.45 22.70 -25.01
N THR A 310 -16.64 23.32 -25.84
CA THR A 310 -16.95 23.62 -27.25
C THR A 310 -16.06 22.79 -28.17
N TYR A 311 -16.67 21.97 -29.01
CA TYR A 311 -15.94 21.14 -29.96
C TYR A 311 -15.82 21.86 -31.30
N THR A 312 -14.60 22.30 -31.64
CA THR A 312 -14.33 23.07 -32.85
C THR A 312 -13.89 22.18 -34.02
N GLY A 313 -14.21 22.57 -35.24
CA GLY A 313 -13.73 21.89 -36.44
C GLY A 313 -14.42 20.56 -36.78
N LEU A 314 -15.43 20.12 -36.03
CA LEU A 314 -16.22 18.95 -36.35
C LEU A 314 -17.17 19.28 -37.53
N ASP A 315 -17.23 18.41 -38.54
CA ASP A 315 -18.18 18.54 -39.63
C ASP A 315 -19.60 18.13 -39.18
N VAL A 316 -20.28 19.05 -38.52
CA VAL A 316 -21.61 18.85 -37.93
C VAL A 316 -22.67 18.53 -38.99
N GLU A 317 -22.54 19.14 -40.19
CA GLU A 317 -23.52 18.90 -41.28
C GLU A 317 -23.42 17.42 -41.76
N ALA A 318 -22.22 16.94 -41.99
CA ALA A 318 -21.99 15.53 -42.34
C ALA A 318 -22.39 14.56 -41.23
N LEU A 319 -22.13 14.94 -39.97
CA LEU A 319 -22.52 14.17 -38.79
C LEU A 319 -24.04 13.97 -38.72
N LEU A 320 -24.78 15.08 -38.86
CA LEU A 320 -26.26 15.04 -38.82
C LEU A 320 -26.87 14.28 -39.98
N GLU A 321 -26.30 14.41 -41.18
CA GLU A 321 -26.75 13.65 -42.37
C GLU A 321 -26.57 12.15 -42.14
N LYS A 322 -25.40 11.75 -41.56
CA LYS A 322 -25.08 10.35 -41.31
C LYS A 322 -25.93 9.74 -40.18
N THR A 323 -26.04 10.44 -39.07
CA THR A 323 -26.71 9.92 -37.86
C THR A 323 -28.21 10.13 -37.84
N GLY A 324 -28.74 11.07 -38.66
CA GLY A 324 -30.14 11.46 -38.65
C GLY A 324 -30.58 12.24 -37.39
N LEU A 325 -29.66 12.75 -36.61
CA LEU A 325 -29.94 13.64 -35.50
C LEU A 325 -30.47 14.98 -36.02
N ILE A 326 -31.36 15.62 -35.26
CA ILE A 326 -31.98 16.90 -35.67
C ILE A 326 -31.37 18.04 -34.86
N LEU A 327 -30.92 19.10 -35.58
CA LEU A 327 -30.52 20.34 -34.96
C LEU A 327 -31.68 20.98 -34.20
N GLN A 328 -31.47 21.33 -32.94
CA GLN A 328 -32.39 22.21 -32.24
C GLN A 328 -32.11 23.65 -32.67
N THR A 329 -32.96 24.22 -33.48
CA THR A 329 -32.97 25.63 -33.76
C THR A 329 -33.62 26.36 -32.56
N SER A 330 -32.88 27.21 -31.88
CA SER A 330 -33.41 28.12 -30.87
C SER A 330 -34.13 29.28 -31.59
N ASP A 331 -35.24 29.01 -32.25
CA ASP A 331 -36.16 30.04 -32.71
C ASP A 331 -37.27 30.24 -31.70
N ASN A 332 -37.12 31.25 -30.88
CA ASN A 332 -38.23 31.88 -30.17
C ASN A 332 -39.22 32.43 -31.20
N ASN A 333 -40.22 31.64 -31.58
CA ASN A 333 -41.46 32.22 -32.15
C ASN A 333 -42.65 31.39 -31.69
N GLU A 334 -43.51 32.08 -30.98
CA GLU A 334 -44.84 31.62 -30.61
C GLU A 334 -45.70 31.41 -31.84
N ASN A 335 -46.58 30.37 -31.74
CA ASN A 335 -47.76 30.03 -32.53
C ASN A 335 -47.56 29.15 -33.79
N GLU A 336 -47.95 27.92 -33.75
CA GLU A 336 -49.26 27.46 -34.21
C GLU A 336 -49.40 25.91 -34.11
N LYS A 337 -50.58 25.53 -33.72
CA LYS A 337 -51.08 24.14 -33.74
C LYS A 337 -51.11 23.60 -35.18
N ASN A 338 -50.54 22.41 -35.44
CA ASN A 338 -51.32 21.30 -35.97
C ASN A 338 -50.45 20.05 -36.26
N SER A 339 -50.90 18.99 -35.70
CA SER A 339 -50.90 17.58 -36.13
C SER A 339 -50.11 17.19 -37.38
N SER A 340 -49.11 16.33 -37.18
CA SER A 340 -49.04 15.00 -37.85
C SER A 340 -47.77 14.26 -37.45
N ASN A 341 -47.94 12.98 -37.15
CA ASN A 341 -46.90 11.98 -36.82
C ASN A 341 -45.76 11.97 -37.84
N SER A 342 -44.56 12.17 -37.37
CA SER A 342 -43.37 11.51 -37.88
C SER A 342 -42.35 11.39 -36.75
N ASP A 343 -41.92 10.17 -36.49
CA ASP A 343 -40.86 9.86 -35.51
C ASP A 343 -39.57 10.60 -35.88
N SER A 344 -39.28 11.68 -35.16
CA SER A 344 -38.06 12.46 -35.31
C SER A 344 -37.28 12.34 -34.04
N LYS A 345 -36.12 11.71 -34.10
CA LYS A 345 -35.16 11.66 -33.00
C LYS A 345 -34.53 13.05 -32.81
N SER A 346 -34.63 13.61 -31.62
CA SER A 346 -34.08 14.92 -31.28
C SER A 346 -32.73 14.75 -30.58
N GLY A 347 -31.73 15.51 -31.04
CA GLY A 347 -30.37 15.52 -30.49
C GLY A 347 -30.14 16.42 -29.29
N THR A 348 -31.16 16.71 -28.49
CA THR A 348 -30.98 17.42 -27.22
C THR A 348 -31.35 16.48 -26.07
N ILE A 349 -30.38 16.13 -25.26
CA ILE A 349 -30.61 15.38 -24.03
C ILE A 349 -30.72 16.42 -22.92
N ASN A 350 -31.95 16.79 -22.57
CA ASN A 350 -32.22 17.44 -21.30
C ASN A 350 -32.52 16.34 -20.28
N ASN A 351 -31.63 16.13 -19.31
CA ASN A 351 -31.88 15.25 -18.17
C ASN A 351 -33.02 15.79 -17.28
N GLN A 352 -34.23 15.91 -17.83
CA GLN A 352 -35.44 15.88 -17.04
C GLN A 352 -35.85 14.44 -16.89
N LYS A 353 -35.85 13.96 -15.65
CA LYS A 353 -36.36 12.67 -15.22
C LYS A 353 -37.71 12.38 -15.88
N VAL A 354 -37.69 11.75 -17.05
CA VAL A 354 -38.90 11.29 -17.74
C VAL A 354 -39.31 10.01 -17.03
N ALA A 355 -40.53 10.01 -16.54
CA ALA A 355 -41.18 8.85 -15.95
C ALA A 355 -41.10 7.67 -16.93
N LYS A 356 -40.64 6.54 -16.44
CA LYS A 356 -40.51 5.26 -17.12
C LYS A 356 -41.78 4.92 -17.93
N THR A 357 -41.64 4.79 -19.22
CA THR A 357 -42.49 3.90 -20.01
C THR A 357 -41.66 3.37 -21.17
N GLY A 358 -41.28 2.09 -21.07
CA GLY A 358 -40.80 1.27 -22.19
C GLY A 358 -39.34 0.90 -22.16
N GLU A 359 -39.06 -0.22 -21.52
CA GLU A 359 -38.02 -1.23 -21.76
C GLU A 359 -36.73 -0.80 -22.50
N ASN A 360 -35.76 -0.26 -21.72
CA ASN A 360 -34.34 -0.61 -21.91
C ASN A 360 -33.94 -1.32 -20.63
N GLN A 361 -33.57 -2.58 -20.74
CA GLN A 361 -33.02 -3.36 -19.66
C GLN A 361 -31.59 -2.90 -19.46
N ASP A 362 -31.31 -2.25 -18.33
CA ASP A 362 -29.95 -2.04 -17.86
C ASP A 362 -29.33 -3.42 -17.61
N VAL A 363 -28.23 -3.72 -18.27
CA VAL A 363 -27.43 -4.92 -18.04
C VAL A 363 -26.17 -4.52 -17.28
N ASP A 364 -25.80 -5.33 -16.30
CA ASP A 364 -24.57 -5.16 -15.52
C ASP A 364 -23.30 -5.47 -16.34
N ASP A 365 -22.12 -5.30 -15.75
CA ASP A 365 -20.82 -5.62 -16.36
C ASP A 365 -20.68 -7.09 -16.82
N PHE A 366 -21.59 -7.97 -16.41
CA PHE A 366 -21.68 -9.37 -16.82
C PHE A 366 -22.72 -9.61 -17.91
N GLY A 367 -23.38 -8.55 -18.38
CA GLY A 367 -24.40 -8.60 -19.45
C GLY A 367 -25.74 -9.15 -19.01
N MET A 368 -26.05 -9.11 -17.71
CA MET A 368 -27.32 -9.54 -17.13
C MET A 368 -28.16 -8.34 -16.66
N THR A 369 -29.46 -8.45 -16.77
CA THR A 369 -30.39 -7.50 -16.18
C THR A 369 -30.57 -7.78 -14.68
N ASP A 370 -31.03 -6.79 -13.93
CA ASP A 370 -31.33 -6.95 -12.50
C ASP A 370 -32.27 -8.14 -12.25
N ASP A 371 -33.28 -8.33 -13.11
CA ASP A 371 -34.24 -9.44 -13.00
C ASP A 371 -33.57 -10.81 -13.29
N GLU A 372 -32.65 -10.89 -14.26
CA GLU A 372 -31.90 -12.10 -14.57
C GLU A 372 -30.90 -12.43 -13.46
N TRP A 373 -30.25 -11.41 -12.88
CA TRP A 373 -29.33 -11.58 -11.75
C TRP A 373 -30.08 -12.09 -10.52
N VAL A 374 -31.23 -11.49 -10.18
CA VAL A 374 -32.07 -11.93 -9.05
C VAL A 374 -32.53 -13.37 -9.28
N ALA A 375 -33.00 -13.72 -10.48
CA ALA A 375 -33.45 -15.08 -10.79
C ALA A 375 -32.31 -16.11 -10.69
N MET A 376 -31.10 -15.74 -11.12
CA MET A 376 -29.90 -16.57 -11.00
C MET A 376 -29.55 -16.79 -9.54
N PHE A 377 -29.50 -15.70 -8.76
CA PHE A 377 -29.16 -15.75 -7.33
C PHE A 377 -30.18 -16.53 -6.52
N GLU A 378 -31.50 -16.35 -6.79
CA GLU A 378 -32.56 -17.11 -6.13
C GLU A 378 -32.48 -18.61 -6.41
N ALA A 379 -32.04 -19.00 -7.61
CA ALA A 379 -31.89 -20.41 -8.00
C ALA A 379 -30.68 -21.11 -7.37
N MET A 380 -29.74 -20.37 -6.76
CA MET A 380 -28.56 -20.91 -6.10
C MET A 380 -28.92 -21.53 -4.74
N THR A 381 -28.24 -22.60 -4.40
CA THR A 381 -28.28 -23.18 -3.05
C THR A 381 -27.57 -22.24 -2.04
N PRO A 382 -27.83 -22.34 -0.72
CA PRO A 382 -27.16 -21.53 0.28
C PRO A 382 -25.64 -21.57 0.19
N ASP A 383 -25.05 -22.74 -0.08
CA ASP A 383 -23.59 -22.91 -0.22
C ASP A 383 -23.04 -22.24 -1.48
N GLU A 384 -23.81 -22.26 -2.58
CA GLU A 384 -23.46 -21.56 -3.84
C GLU A 384 -23.57 -20.06 -3.71
N LYS A 385 -24.57 -19.54 -2.99
CA LYS A 385 -24.69 -18.10 -2.66
C LYS A 385 -23.51 -17.62 -1.85
N ASP A 386 -23.12 -18.38 -0.83
CA ASP A 386 -21.96 -18.06 0.02
C ASP A 386 -20.66 -18.08 -0.79
N ALA A 387 -20.46 -19.09 -1.63
CA ALA A 387 -19.29 -19.18 -2.51
C ALA A 387 -19.24 -18.04 -3.54
N TYR A 388 -20.40 -17.65 -4.09
CA TYR A 388 -20.50 -16.54 -5.06
C TYR A 388 -20.17 -15.20 -4.39
N LEU A 389 -20.73 -14.92 -3.22
CA LEU A 389 -20.43 -13.71 -2.45
C LEU A 389 -18.94 -13.66 -2.05
N HIS A 390 -18.36 -14.79 -1.65
CA HIS A 390 -16.92 -14.90 -1.39
C HIS A 390 -16.08 -14.67 -2.65
N SER A 391 -16.53 -15.08 -3.83
CA SER A 391 -15.81 -14.86 -5.09
C SER A 391 -15.77 -13.38 -5.46
N LEU A 392 -16.86 -12.66 -5.23
CA LEU A 392 -16.92 -11.20 -5.43
C LEU A 392 -15.98 -10.48 -4.44
N TRP A 393 -15.93 -10.94 -3.19
CA TRP A 393 -15.03 -10.39 -2.17
C TRP A 393 -13.54 -10.62 -2.49
N ASN A 394 -13.17 -11.79 -3.00
CA ASN A 394 -11.79 -12.13 -3.33
C ASN A 394 -11.32 -11.55 -4.67
N TYR A 395 -12.23 -11.18 -5.56
CA TYR A 395 -11.88 -10.57 -6.86
C TYR A 395 -11.16 -9.22 -6.67
N ASP A 396 -11.52 -8.45 -5.65
CA ASP A 396 -10.88 -7.17 -5.31
C ASP A 396 -9.47 -7.33 -4.70
N GLN A 397 -9.16 -8.47 -4.10
CA GLN A 397 -7.86 -8.70 -3.44
C GLN A 397 -6.75 -9.15 -4.40
N ASP A 398 -7.08 -9.81 -5.52
CA ASP A 398 -6.09 -10.44 -6.41
C ASP A 398 -5.61 -9.55 -7.58
N ASN A 399 -6.27 -8.44 -7.87
CA ASN A 399 -5.99 -7.64 -9.07
C ASN A 399 -5.11 -6.40 -8.86
N GLY A 400 -4.48 -6.20 -7.68
CA GLY A 400 -3.33 -5.29 -7.50
C GLY A 400 -3.45 -3.86 -8.05
N THR A 401 -4.65 -3.43 -8.42
CA THR A 401 -4.96 -2.05 -8.75
C THR A 401 -5.75 -1.46 -7.61
N ASN A 402 -5.15 -0.50 -6.91
CA ASN A 402 -5.85 0.38 -5.98
C ASN A 402 -6.90 1.19 -6.76
N GLN A 403 -8.02 0.57 -7.07
CA GLN A 403 -9.27 1.28 -7.21
C GLN A 403 -10.00 1.06 -5.89
N SER A 404 -10.13 2.14 -5.11
CA SER A 404 -11.08 2.19 -4.01
C SER A 404 -12.43 1.85 -4.62
N GLY A 405 -12.87 0.60 -4.39
CA GLY A 405 -14.17 0.15 -4.84
C GLY A 405 -15.19 1.11 -4.24
N TYR A 406 -16.01 1.69 -5.08
CA TYR A 406 -17.20 2.41 -4.67
C TYR A 406 -18.04 1.44 -3.84
N TYR A 407 -17.95 1.54 -2.54
CA TYR A 407 -18.95 0.99 -1.64
C TYR A 407 -20.18 1.87 -1.82
N ASN A 408 -21.04 1.51 -2.77
CA ASN A 408 -22.38 2.07 -2.80
C ASN A 408 -23.10 1.55 -1.54
N SER A 409 -23.06 2.36 -0.47
CA SER A 409 -23.67 2.00 0.83
C SER A 409 -25.15 1.65 0.68
N ASP A 410 -25.82 2.21 -0.33
CA ASP A 410 -27.23 1.96 -0.60
C ASP A 410 -27.45 0.59 -1.22
N TYR A 411 -26.53 0.15 -2.10
CA TYR A 411 -26.57 -1.19 -2.70
C TYR A 411 -26.25 -2.27 -1.66
N ALA A 412 -25.21 -2.06 -0.87
CA ALA A 412 -24.87 -2.97 0.23
C ALA A 412 -25.98 -3.09 1.26
N GLN A 413 -26.70 -2.00 1.57
CA GLN A 413 -27.85 -2.01 2.46
C GLN A 413 -29.07 -2.73 1.84
N GLN A 414 -29.28 -2.63 0.54
CA GLN A 414 -30.32 -3.36 -0.17
C GLN A 414 -30.05 -4.87 -0.15
N VAL A 415 -28.84 -5.31 -0.49
CA VAL A 415 -28.44 -6.72 -0.39
C VAL A 415 -28.58 -7.24 1.04
N PHE A 416 -28.16 -6.47 2.03
CA PHE A 416 -28.29 -6.82 3.44
C PHE A 416 -29.77 -6.96 3.87
N ALA A 417 -30.64 -6.10 3.37
CA ALA A 417 -32.09 -6.19 3.63
C ALA A 417 -32.71 -7.44 2.99
N MET A 418 -32.31 -7.79 1.77
CA MET A 418 -32.75 -9.01 1.07
C MET A 418 -32.30 -10.27 1.81
N VAL A 419 -31.03 -10.33 2.22
CA VAL A 419 -30.49 -11.45 3.01
C VAL A 419 -31.25 -11.61 4.33
N ASN A 420 -31.58 -10.51 5.00
CA ASN A 420 -32.36 -10.57 6.25
C ASN A 420 -33.82 -10.97 6.02
N GLN A 421 -34.40 -10.64 4.87
CA GLN A 421 -35.75 -11.12 4.52
C GLN A 421 -35.73 -12.64 4.30
N GLU A 422 -34.78 -13.15 3.53
CA GLU A 422 -34.61 -14.59 3.28
C GLU A 422 -34.39 -15.37 4.59
N ARG A 423 -33.55 -14.81 5.49
CA ARG A 423 -33.31 -15.40 6.81
C ARG A 423 -34.57 -15.46 7.65
N ALA A 424 -35.43 -14.42 7.59
CA ALA A 424 -36.68 -14.36 8.31
C ALA A 424 -37.67 -15.41 7.77
N ASP A 425 -37.77 -15.57 6.47
CA ASP A 425 -38.62 -16.54 5.78
C ASP A 425 -38.22 -17.99 6.11
N ASN A 426 -36.93 -18.21 6.37
CA ASN A 426 -36.38 -19.50 6.78
C ASN A 426 -36.29 -19.66 8.32
N GLY A 427 -36.82 -18.74 9.12
CA GLY A 427 -36.84 -18.81 10.57
C GLY A 427 -35.47 -18.62 11.25
N VAL A 428 -34.49 -18.01 10.53
CA VAL A 428 -33.15 -17.73 11.01
C VAL A 428 -33.10 -16.28 11.55
N ALA A 429 -32.37 -16.05 12.63
CA ALA A 429 -32.22 -14.71 13.20
C ALA A 429 -31.55 -13.74 12.20
N ALA A 430 -32.06 -12.49 12.15
CA ALA A 430 -31.50 -11.45 11.28
C ALA A 430 -30.05 -11.13 11.66
N LEU A 431 -29.25 -10.79 10.64
CA LEU A 431 -27.92 -10.21 10.81
C LEU A 431 -28.02 -8.76 11.27
N THR A 432 -27.01 -8.29 11.97
CA THR A 432 -26.89 -6.87 12.37
C THR A 432 -25.88 -6.19 11.46
N TRP A 433 -26.25 -5.04 10.91
CA TRP A 433 -25.30 -4.21 10.13
C TRP A 433 -24.28 -3.57 11.08
N ASP A 434 -23.00 -3.78 10.81
CA ASP A 434 -21.94 -3.08 11.51
C ASP A 434 -21.42 -1.94 10.61
N SER A 435 -21.71 -0.70 10.98
CA SER A 435 -21.30 0.50 10.23
C SER A 435 -19.86 0.94 10.55
N SER A 436 -19.11 0.13 11.30
CA SER A 436 -17.73 0.41 11.67
C SER A 436 -16.68 -0.33 10.83
N MET A 437 -17.12 -1.03 9.77
CA MET A 437 -16.21 -1.63 8.79
C MET A 437 -16.11 -0.76 7.56
#